data_b96eef942870d7d71d8cd1647a60fb81
#
_entry.id   b96eef942870d7d71d8cd1647a60fb81
#
_cell.length_a   1.000
_cell.length_b   1.000
_cell.length_c   1.000
_cell.angle_alpha   90.00
_cell.angle_beta   90.00
_cell.angle_gamma   90.00
#
_symmetry.space_group_name_H-M   'P 1'
#
loop_
_entity.id
_entity.type
_entity.pdbx_description
1 polymer ?
#
loop_
_entity_poly.entity_id
_entity_poly.type
_entity_poly.pdbx_seq_one_letter_code
_entity_poly.pdbx_strand_id
1 'polypeptide(L)'
;MTEKEIQLLGFERQDSEDGEQPFYYYIYRIADGLEFISCANDEVKEDEEWYIDIFNTDPHIRFMHFGDVQGLINILEKRRVEN
;
A
#
# COMPACT_ATOMS: atom_id res chain seq x y z
N MET A 1 -5.22 2.53 -9.52
CA MET A 1 -5.54 1.10 -9.38
C MET A 1 -6.79 0.92 -8.54
N THR A 2 -7.34 -0.28 -8.51
CA THR A 2 -8.52 -0.59 -7.73
C THR A 2 -8.15 -1.26 -6.42
N GLU A 3 -9.09 -1.26 -5.48
CA GLU A 3 -8.89 -1.97 -4.20
C GLU A 3 -8.60 -3.45 -4.42
N LYS A 4 -9.29 -4.07 -5.38
CA LYS A 4 -9.08 -5.47 -5.72
C LYS A 4 -7.65 -5.73 -6.20
N GLU A 5 -7.10 -4.82 -6.99
CA GLU A 5 -5.73 -4.93 -7.45
C GLU A 5 -4.74 -4.88 -6.29
N ILE A 6 -5.01 -4.05 -5.28
CA ILE A 6 -4.18 -3.99 -4.08
C ILE A 6 -4.21 -5.33 -3.34
N GLN A 7 -5.38 -5.95 -3.25
CA GLN A 7 -5.52 -7.27 -2.65
C GLN A 7 -4.74 -8.32 -3.44
N LEU A 8 -4.78 -8.24 -4.77
CA LEU A 8 -4.04 -9.16 -5.64
C LEU A 8 -2.53 -9.04 -5.49
N LEU A 9 -2.04 -7.86 -5.11
CA LEU A 9 -0.62 -7.66 -4.84
C LEU A 9 -0.15 -8.35 -3.55
N GLY A 10 -1.07 -8.80 -2.72
CA GLY A 10 -0.73 -9.47 -1.47
C GLY A 10 -0.70 -8.55 -0.26
N PHE A 11 -1.23 -7.35 -0.39
CA PHE A 11 -1.33 -6.42 0.74
C PHE A 11 -2.30 -6.95 1.79
N GLU A 12 -2.00 -6.69 3.05
CA GLU A 12 -2.85 -7.07 4.17
C GLU A 12 -3.71 -5.89 4.62
N ARG A 13 -4.98 -6.17 4.85
CA ARG A 13 -5.91 -5.16 5.33
C ARG A 13 -5.67 -4.85 6.80
N GLN A 14 -5.64 -3.56 7.12
CA GLN A 14 -5.53 -3.06 8.48
C GLN A 14 -6.77 -2.23 8.79
N ASP A 15 -7.46 -2.55 9.86
CA ASP A 15 -8.63 -1.81 10.29
C ASP A 15 -8.26 -0.89 11.44
N SER A 16 -8.68 0.36 11.35
CA SER A 16 -8.46 1.35 12.41
C SER A 16 -9.81 1.73 13.02
N GLU A 17 -9.90 1.63 14.33
CA GLU A 17 -11.11 2.01 15.07
C GLU A 17 -10.95 3.35 15.79
N ASP A 18 -9.86 4.05 15.54
CA ASP A 18 -9.62 5.36 16.14
C ASP A 18 -10.52 6.41 15.52
N GLY A 19 -11.25 7.16 16.36
CA GLY A 19 -12.14 8.21 15.92
C GLY A 19 -13.59 7.79 15.83
N GLU A 20 -14.44 8.69 15.31
CA GLU A 20 -15.87 8.47 15.22
C GLU A 20 -16.29 7.53 14.12
N GLN A 21 -15.44 7.38 13.08
CA GLN A 21 -15.73 6.53 11.95
C GLN A 21 -14.55 5.58 11.72
N PRO A 22 -14.76 4.28 11.85
CA PRO A 22 -13.70 3.32 11.54
C PRO A 22 -13.35 3.39 10.06
N PHE A 23 -12.09 3.17 9.77
CA PHE A 23 -11.59 3.12 8.40
C PHE A 23 -10.62 1.96 8.25
N TYR A 24 -10.29 1.61 7.02
CA TYR A 24 -9.32 0.57 6.75
C TYR A 24 -8.39 0.98 5.62
N TYR A 25 -7.23 0.33 5.56
CA TYR A 25 -6.23 0.53 4.53
C TYR A 25 -5.45 -0.78 4.38
N TYR A 26 -4.51 -0.80 3.45
CA TYR A 26 -3.71 -2.00 3.18
C TYR A 26 -2.23 -1.68 3.34
N ILE A 27 -1.47 -2.65 3.83
CA ILE A 27 -0.02 -2.51 3.96
C ILE A 27 0.68 -3.73 3.37
N TYR A 28 1.91 -3.51 2.91
CA TYR A 28 2.80 -4.57 2.46
C TYR A 28 4.19 -4.26 2.99
N ARG A 29 4.70 -5.12 3.86
CA ARG A 29 6.00 -4.93 4.47
C ARG A 29 7.06 -5.73 3.73
N ILE A 30 8.07 -5.05 3.20
CA ILE A 30 9.21 -5.68 2.55
C ILE A 30 10.25 -6.07 3.58
N ALA A 31 10.57 -5.14 4.48
CA ALA A 31 11.59 -5.31 5.51
C ALA A 31 11.35 -4.26 6.59
N ASP A 32 12.06 -4.36 7.69
CA ASP A 32 12.01 -3.33 8.71
C ASP A 32 12.48 -2.01 8.11
N GLY A 33 11.62 -0.99 8.21
CA GLY A 33 11.91 0.32 7.65
C GLY A 33 11.49 0.51 6.19
N LEU A 34 10.95 -0.52 5.54
CA LEU A 34 10.48 -0.40 4.16
C LEU A 34 9.11 -1.06 4.02
N GLU A 35 8.08 -0.24 4.04
CA GLU A 35 6.70 -0.68 3.93
C GLU A 35 5.95 0.14 2.89
N PHE A 36 5.01 -0.51 2.20
CA PHE A 36 4.05 0.16 1.32
C PHE A 36 2.73 0.27 2.06
N ILE A 37 2.08 1.42 1.89
CA ILE A 37 0.79 1.69 2.53
C ILE A 37 -0.18 2.25 1.49
N SER A 38 -1.40 1.75 1.49
CA SER A 38 -2.43 2.30 0.61
C SER A 38 -3.10 3.51 1.26
N CYS A 39 -3.83 4.27 0.44
CA CYS A 39 -4.76 5.25 0.99
C CYS A 39 -5.82 4.53 1.82
N ALA A 40 -6.45 5.26 2.73
CA ALA A 40 -7.57 4.72 3.50
C ALA A 40 -8.83 4.73 2.64
N ASN A 41 -9.77 3.83 2.95
CA ASN A 41 -11.01 3.71 2.20
C ASN A 41 -11.84 5.01 2.22
N ASP A 42 -11.74 5.78 3.30
CA ASP A 42 -12.46 7.05 3.42
C ASP A 42 -11.79 8.20 2.66
N GLU A 43 -10.56 8.02 2.20
CA GLU A 43 -9.85 8.98 1.36
C GLU A 43 -10.18 8.82 -0.12
N VAL A 44 -10.76 7.68 -0.50
CA VAL A 44 -11.08 7.36 -1.90
C VAL A 44 -12.56 7.59 -2.11
N LYS A 45 -12.89 8.56 -2.96
CA LYS A 45 -14.28 8.80 -3.34
C LYS A 45 -14.72 7.74 -4.35
N GLU A 46 -16.04 7.63 -4.55
CA GLU A 46 -16.65 6.54 -5.30
C GLU A 46 -16.04 6.30 -6.69
N ASP A 47 -15.55 7.36 -7.34
CA ASP A 47 -14.98 7.28 -8.68
C ASP A 47 -13.47 7.51 -8.72
N GLU A 48 -12.81 7.57 -7.57
CA GLU A 48 -11.37 7.82 -7.51
C GLU A 48 -10.59 6.52 -7.41
N GLU A 49 -9.36 6.56 -7.93
CA GLU A 49 -8.47 5.41 -7.87
C GLU A 49 -7.76 5.32 -6.53
N TRP A 50 -7.51 4.09 -6.09
CA TRP A 50 -6.66 3.83 -4.96
C TRP A 50 -5.20 4.05 -5.34
N TYR A 51 -4.38 4.42 -4.38
CA TYR A 51 -2.95 4.63 -4.60
C TYR A 51 -2.13 3.98 -3.47
N ILE A 52 -0.85 3.80 -3.76
CA ILE A 52 0.11 3.21 -2.82
C ILE A 52 1.23 4.21 -2.59
N ASP A 53 1.56 4.45 -1.34
CA ASP A 53 2.70 5.27 -0.95
C ASP A 53 3.76 4.38 -0.30
N ILE A 54 5.01 4.81 -0.36
CA ILE A 54 6.05 4.23 0.48
C ILE A 54 5.92 4.91 1.84
N PHE A 55 5.75 4.10 2.89
CA PHE A 55 5.49 4.62 4.22
C PHE A 55 6.66 5.42 4.76
N ASN A 56 6.35 6.57 5.34
CA ASN A 56 7.31 7.41 6.06
C ASN A 56 8.42 7.99 5.20
N THR A 57 8.10 8.38 3.96
CA THR A 57 9.04 9.10 3.08
C THR A 57 8.72 10.59 3.05
N ASP A 58 9.73 11.39 2.83
CA ASP A 58 9.59 12.84 2.64
C ASP A 58 10.55 13.27 1.52
N PRO A 59 10.04 13.69 0.35
CA PRO A 59 8.62 13.79 0.00
C PRO A 59 7.94 12.43 -0.19
N HIS A 60 6.61 12.44 -0.21
CA HIS A 60 5.84 11.23 -0.46
C HIS A 60 6.14 10.67 -1.84
N ILE A 61 6.33 9.35 -1.90
CA ILE A 61 6.51 8.63 -3.16
C ILE A 61 5.24 7.81 -3.38
N ARG A 62 4.51 8.14 -4.45
CA ARG A 62 3.17 7.60 -4.68
C ARG A 62 3.09 6.87 -6.01
N PHE A 63 2.43 5.73 -5.99
CA PHE A 63 2.22 4.90 -7.16
C PHE A 63 0.72 4.80 -7.45
N MET A 64 0.36 5.05 -8.70
CA MET A 64 -1.04 5.00 -9.15
C MET A 64 -1.31 3.76 -10.01
N HIS A 65 -0.27 3.08 -10.49
CA HIS A 65 -0.40 1.98 -11.44
C HIS A 65 0.00 0.65 -10.80
N PHE A 66 -0.88 -0.34 -10.97
CA PHE A 66 -0.68 -1.70 -10.47
C PHE A 66 0.65 -2.30 -10.93
N GLY A 67 0.97 -2.16 -12.22
CA GLY A 67 2.19 -2.75 -12.78
C GLY A 67 3.46 -2.21 -12.16
N ASP A 68 3.49 -0.92 -11.82
CA ASP A 68 4.65 -0.31 -11.19
C ASP A 68 4.90 -0.87 -9.80
N VAL A 69 3.83 -1.01 -9.01
CA VAL A 69 3.94 -1.57 -7.66
C VAL A 69 4.32 -3.04 -7.71
N GLN A 70 3.69 -3.81 -8.60
CA GLN A 70 3.98 -5.22 -8.77
C GLN A 70 5.45 -5.44 -9.14
N GLY A 71 5.94 -4.68 -10.11
CA GLY A 71 7.34 -4.79 -10.55
C GLY A 71 8.31 -4.44 -9.44
N LEU A 72 8.02 -3.38 -8.70
CA LEU A 72 8.87 -2.95 -7.59
C LEU A 72 8.89 -3.97 -6.46
N ILE A 73 7.73 -4.49 -6.07
CA ILE A 73 7.65 -5.53 -5.04
C ILE A 73 8.46 -6.75 -5.48
N ASN A 74 8.32 -7.19 -6.73
CA ASN A 74 9.04 -8.34 -7.24
C ASN A 74 10.54 -8.14 -7.15
N ILE A 75 11.03 -6.97 -7.51
CA ILE A 75 12.45 -6.64 -7.44
C ILE A 75 12.93 -6.66 -5.99
N LEU A 76 12.20 -6.00 -5.11
CA LEU A 76 12.58 -5.87 -3.70
C LEU A 76 12.57 -7.23 -2.99
N GLU A 77 11.56 -8.07 -3.27
CA GLU A 77 11.50 -9.40 -2.68
C GLU A 77 12.66 -10.29 -3.11
N LYS A 78 13.10 -10.16 -4.37
CA LYS A 78 14.26 -10.91 -4.89
C LYS A 78 15.58 -10.43 -4.30
N ARG A 79 15.65 -9.21 -3.84
CA ARG A 79 16.87 -8.59 -3.30
C ARG A 79 16.99 -8.69 -1.80
N ARG A 80 16.00 -9.24 -1.13
CA ARG A 80 16.08 -9.43 0.31
C ARG A 80 17.21 -10.41 0.63
N VAL A 81 18.03 -10.01 1.59
CA VAL A 81 19.11 -10.87 2.08
C VAL A 81 18.68 -11.37 3.46
N GLU A 82 18.43 -12.68 3.55
CA GLU A 82 18.01 -13.32 4.79
C GLU A 82 19.16 -14.14 5.34
N ASN A 83 19.50 -13.86 6.59
CA ASN A 83 20.53 -14.60 7.29
C ASN A 83 19.92 -15.60 8.27
#